data_942a4e67b5b32b17332a25236743391b
#
_entry.id   942a4e67b5b32b17332a25236743391b
#
_cell.length_a   1.000
_cell.length_b   1.000
_cell.length_c   1.000
_cell.angle_alpha   90.00
_cell.angle_beta   90.00
_cell.angle_gamma   90.00
#
_symmetry.space_group_name_H-M   'P 1'
#
loop_
_entity.id
_entity.type
_entity.pdbx_description
1 polymer ?
#
loop_
_entity_poly.entity_id
_entity_poly.type
_entity_poly.pdbx_seq_one_letter_code
_entity_poly.pdbx_strand_id
1 'polypeptide(L)'
;MQNPPVFPKGAIQTENGTEFTVYSRHASQIDLCLFDAAGEKETARLPMKRGEDDIHRLTVTDTGSGTRYGYRAHGIYAPEHGLWFDPSKLLLDPYATEIDRPFRHDPALYAFGEDTGGIMPKAILSQYQPPKRQAPLFAEGGLIYELAVKSFSTLHPEVPENIRGTVAALAHPAIIAHLKKIGVDAVELMPITAWIDERHLPPLGLSNAWGXXXRLHGARSAPLPRRRAGITRYGSRAACGRYRRHSRSGLQPYR
;
A
#
# COMPACT_ATOMS: atom_id res chain seq x y z
N MET A 1 -25.67 16.43 17.83
CA MET A 1 -24.72 16.21 16.72
C MET A 1 -24.37 14.74 16.68
N GLN A 2 -24.59 14.06 15.56
CA GLN A 2 -24.17 12.67 15.41
C GLN A 2 -22.64 12.64 15.31
N ASN A 3 -22.00 11.80 16.09
CA ASN A 3 -20.56 11.59 15.93
C ASN A 3 -20.28 11.11 14.51
N PRO A 4 -19.17 11.57 13.89
CA PRO A 4 -18.82 11.09 12.58
C PRO A 4 -18.62 9.55 12.61
N PRO A 5 -18.93 8.87 11.52
CA PRO A 5 -18.78 7.42 11.51
C PRO A 5 -17.33 7.02 11.82
N VAL A 6 -17.19 6.04 12.70
CA VAL A 6 -15.86 5.48 13.04
C VAL A 6 -15.54 4.46 11.96
N PHE A 7 -14.43 4.68 11.28
CA PHE A 7 -13.94 3.75 10.27
C PHE A 7 -12.82 2.87 10.83
N PRO A 8 -12.72 1.62 10.42
CA PRO A 8 -11.58 0.80 10.81
C PRO A 8 -10.28 1.43 10.28
N LYS A 9 -9.22 1.31 11.03
CA LYS A 9 -7.93 1.93 10.70
C LYS A 9 -6.81 0.90 10.47
N GLY A 10 -7.17 -0.39 10.47
CA GLY A 10 -6.20 -1.46 10.39
C GLY A 10 -5.49 -1.68 11.71
N ALA A 11 -4.17 -1.86 11.65
CA ALA A 11 -3.35 -2.10 12.84
C ALA A 11 -2.66 -0.81 13.28
N ILE A 12 -2.96 -0.36 14.50
CA ILE A 12 -2.40 0.87 15.07
C ILE A 12 -1.69 0.56 16.38
N GLN A 13 -0.42 0.94 16.48
CA GLN A 13 0.34 0.82 17.72
C GLN A 13 -0.12 1.89 18.72
N THR A 14 -0.37 1.45 19.93
CA THR A 14 -0.77 2.28 21.07
C THR A 14 0.17 2.02 22.25
N GLU A 15 0.00 2.74 23.34
CA GLU A 15 0.78 2.51 24.57
C GLU A 15 0.50 1.13 25.18
N ASN A 16 -0.68 0.57 24.92
CA ASN A 16 -1.13 -0.71 25.49
C ASN A 16 -0.95 -1.90 24.55
N GLY A 17 -0.21 -1.73 23.44
CA GLY A 17 -0.03 -2.77 22.42
C GLY A 17 -0.49 -2.32 21.06
N THR A 18 -0.90 -3.25 20.20
CA THR A 18 -1.44 -2.94 18.88
C THR A 18 -2.94 -3.18 18.86
N GLU A 19 -3.69 -2.18 18.46
CA GLU A 19 -5.12 -2.31 18.19
C GLU A 19 -5.31 -2.69 16.71
N PHE A 20 -5.96 -3.84 16.47
CA PHE A 20 -6.32 -4.32 15.14
C PHE A 20 -7.80 -4.11 14.92
N THR A 21 -8.17 -3.50 13.77
CA THR A 21 -9.57 -3.24 13.43
C THR A 21 -9.84 -3.58 11.96
N VAL A 22 -10.97 -4.26 11.72
CA VAL A 22 -11.40 -4.56 10.35
C VAL A 22 -12.93 -4.61 10.29
N TYR A 23 -13.50 -4.08 9.22
CA TYR A 23 -14.95 -4.08 9.02
C TYR A 23 -15.40 -5.35 8.30
N SER A 24 -16.45 -5.99 8.82
CA SER A 24 -17.16 -7.01 8.07
C SER A 24 -18.57 -7.19 8.64
N ARG A 25 -19.57 -6.85 7.82
CA ARG A 25 -20.99 -7.00 8.19
C ARG A 25 -21.42 -8.46 8.24
N HIS A 26 -20.93 -9.27 7.32
CA HIS A 26 -21.45 -10.63 7.12
C HIS A 26 -20.60 -11.74 7.74
N ALA A 27 -19.42 -11.41 8.24
CA ALA A 27 -18.61 -12.38 8.96
C ALA A 27 -19.28 -12.71 10.31
N SER A 28 -19.43 -13.99 10.62
CA SER A 28 -19.87 -14.42 11.95
C SER A 28 -18.74 -14.28 12.97
N GLN A 29 -17.49 -14.41 12.53
CA GLN A 29 -16.27 -14.26 13.33
C GLN A 29 -15.12 -13.85 12.44
N ILE A 30 -14.23 -13.01 12.94
CA ILE A 30 -12.91 -12.76 12.32
C ILE A 30 -11.84 -13.12 13.34
N ASP A 31 -10.84 -13.87 12.88
CA ASP A 31 -9.65 -14.17 13.68
C ASP A 31 -8.46 -13.38 13.16
N LEU A 32 -7.73 -12.78 14.08
CA LEU A 32 -6.40 -12.23 13.82
C LEU A 32 -5.41 -13.39 13.86
N CYS A 33 -4.62 -13.55 12.79
CA CYS A 33 -3.57 -14.56 12.70
C CYS A 33 -2.22 -13.89 12.73
N LEU A 34 -1.36 -14.28 13.67
CA LEU A 34 0.01 -13.80 13.78
C LEU A 34 0.96 -14.84 13.21
N PHE A 35 2.07 -14.37 12.63
CA PHE A 35 3.02 -15.24 11.97
C PHE A 35 4.43 -15.02 12.49
N ASP A 36 5.28 -16.01 12.27
CA ASP A 36 6.70 -15.93 12.60
C ASP A 36 7.42 -14.87 11.74
N ALA A 37 8.67 -14.61 12.05
CA ALA A 37 9.46 -13.58 11.38
C ALA A 37 9.68 -13.85 9.89
N ALA A 38 9.52 -15.11 9.45
CA ALA A 38 9.59 -15.46 8.02
C ALA A 38 8.25 -15.30 7.32
N GLY A 39 7.15 -15.19 8.06
CA GLY A 39 5.79 -15.13 7.51
C GLY A 39 5.31 -16.48 6.99
N GLU A 40 5.87 -17.58 7.49
CA GLU A 40 5.56 -18.91 7.00
C GLU A 40 4.66 -19.71 7.94
N LYS A 41 4.93 -19.61 9.24
CA LYS A 41 4.20 -20.37 10.25
C LYS A 41 3.26 -19.47 11.06
N GLU A 42 1.97 -19.83 11.09
CA GLU A 42 1.00 -19.18 11.96
C GLU A 42 1.34 -19.54 13.42
N THR A 43 1.64 -18.53 14.22
CA THR A 43 2.07 -18.70 15.64
C THR A 43 0.94 -18.47 16.62
N ALA A 44 -0.09 -17.72 16.22
CA ALA A 44 -1.27 -17.49 17.06
C ALA A 44 -2.49 -17.19 16.18
N ARG A 45 -3.66 -17.60 16.66
CA ARG A 45 -4.95 -17.27 16.07
C ARG A 45 -5.87 -16.80 17.19
N LEU A 46 -6.31 -15.55 17.10
CA LEU A 46 -6.99 -14.85 18.19
C LEU A 46 -8.33 -14.31 17.69
N PRO A 47 -9.47 -14.71 18.30
CA PRO A 47 -10.77 -14.20 17.86
C PRO A 47 -10.92 -12.71 18.18
N MET A 48 -11.41 -11.95 17.22
CA MET A 48 -11.68 -10.52 17.37
C MET A 48 -13.12 -10.30 17.84
N LYS A 49 -13.33 -9.26 18.63
CA LYS A 49 -14.66 -8.91 19.11
C LYS A 49 -15.38 -8.00 18.11
N ARG A 50 -16.58 -8.41 17.66
CA ARG A 50 -17.41 -7.59 16.78
C ARG A 50 -18.17 -6.56 17.60
N GLY A 51 -18.13 -5.30 17.15
CA GLY A 51 -18.96 -4.23 17.69
C GLY A 51 -20.30 -4.10 16.96
N GLU A 52 -21.19 -3.26 17.49
CA GLU A 52 -22.49 -2.96 16.87
C GLU A 52 -22.35 -2.26 15.51
N ASP A 53 -21.18 -1.69 15.26
CA ASP A 53 -20.83 -1.00 14.00
C ASP A 53 -20.22 -1.95 12.94
N ASP A 54 -20.31 -3.27 13.17
CA ASP A 54 -19.74 -4.31 12.30
C ASP A 54 -18.22 -4.24 12.18
N ILE A 55 -17.55 -3.50 13.04
CA ILE A 55 -16.08 -3.47 13.10
C ILE A 55 -15.63 -4.49 14.14
N HIS A 56 -14.76 -5.39 13.71
CA HIS A 56 -14.11 -6.38 14.57
C HIS A 56 -12.83 -5.75 15.13
N ARG A 57 -12.62 -5.90 16.44
CA ARG A 57 -11.52 -5.25 17.17
C ARG A 57 -10.80 -6.24 18.08
N LEU A 58 -9.48 -6.05 18.21
CA LEU A 58 -8.67 -6.80 19.18
C LEU A 58 -7.42 -6.00 19.51
N THR A 59 -7.08 -5.89 20.78
CA THR A 59 -5.80 -5.31 21.21
C THR A 59 -4.88 -6.45 21.66
N VAL A 60 -3.66 -6.47 21.13
CA VAL A 60 -2.64 -7.47 21.47
C VAL A 60 -1.42 -6.76 22.03
N THR A 61 -1.04 -7.11 23.26
CA THR A 61 0.02 -6.40 23.99
C THR A 61 1.43 -6.65 23.46
N ASP A 62 1.72 -7.87 23.07
CA ASP A 62 3.09 -8.28 22.73
C ASP A 62 3.39 -8.24 21.23
N THR A 63 2.86 -7.22 20.53
CA THR A 63 3.10 -7.02 19.12
C THR A 63 3.79 -5.69 18.85
N GLY A 64 4.82 -5.72 18.02
CA GLY A 64 5.58 -4.53 17.66
C GLY A 64 5.88 -4.47 16.17
N SER A 65 6.59 -3.43 15.78
CA SER A 65 7.00 -3.22 14.40
C SER A 65 7.68 -4.46 13.83
N GLY A 66 7.28 -4.86 12.64
CA GLY A 66 7.78 -6.06 11.97
C GLY A 66 6.90 -7.28 12.16
N THR A 67 5.94 -7.26 13.10
CA THR A 67 4.99 -8.37 13.28
C THR A 67 4.22 -8.60 11.98
N ARG A 68 4.16 -9.86 11.56
CA ARG A 68 3.42 -10.27 10.37
C ARG A 68 2.07 -10.82 10.77
N TYR A 69 1.03 -10.37 10.07
CA TYR A 69 -0.35 -10.75 10.43
C TYR A 69 -1.25 -10.80 9.21
N GLY A 70 -2.41 -11.42 9.42
CA GLY A 70 -3.52 -11.42 8.48
C GLY A 70 -4.79 -11.80 9.20
N TYR A 71 -5.87 -11.97 8.47
CA TYR A 71 -7.16 -12.32 9.07
C TYR A 71 -7.71 -13.61 8.45
N ARG A 72 -8.55 -14.31 9.22
CA ARG A 72 -9.41 -15.38 8.69
C ARG A 72 -10.84 -15.03 9.06
N ALA A 73 -11.73 -15.17 8.07
CA ALA A 73 -13.13 -14.80 8.27
C ALA A 73 -14.02 -16.02 8.18
N HIS A 74 -14.87 -16.19 9.19
CA HIS A 74 -15.89 -17.23 9.26
C HIS A 74 -17.23 -16.65 8.83
N GLY A 75 -18.08 -17.47 8.23
CA GLY A 75 -19.39 -17.04 7.78
C GLY A 75 -19.99 -18.06 6.82
N ILE A 76 -21.03 -17.65 6.15
CA ILE A 76 -21.75 -18.52 5.21
C ILE A 76 -20.95 -18.60 3.89
N TYR A 77 -20.74 -19.81 3.40
CA TYR A 77 -20.21 -20.03 2.06
C TYR A 77 -21.38 -20.30 1.11
N ALA A 78 -21.75 -19.28 0.35
CA ALA A 78 -22.85 -19.33 -0.61
C ALA A 78 -22.50 -18.40 -1.78
N PRO A 79 -21.60 -18.86 -2.68
CA PRO A 79 -21.12 -18.04 -3.80
C PRO A 79 -22.25 -17.46 -4.68
N GLU A 80 -23.34 -18.20 -4.82
CA GLU A 80 -24.52 -17.78 -5.59
C GLU A 80 -25.20 -16.54 -5.00
N HIS A 81 -24.93 -16.26 -3.71
CA HIS A 81 -25.42 -15.07 -3.02
C HIS A 81 -24.30 -14.05 -2.74
N GLY A 82 -23.11 -14.26 -3.33
CA GLY A 82 -21.97 -13.38 -3.15
C GLY A 82 -21.25 -13.54 -1.80
N LEU A 83 -21.52 -14.63 -1.07
CA LEU A 83 -20.90 -14.91 0.22
C LEU A 83 -19.83 -15.99 0.06
N TRP A 84 -18.58 -15.62 0.32
CA TRP A 84 -17.42 -16.45 0.03
C TRP A 84 -16.59 -16.74 1.29
N PHE A 85 -17.25 -16.88 2.46
CA PHE A 85 -16.51 -17.09 3.70
C PHE A 85 -15.91 -18.49 3.75
N ASP A 86 -14.60 -18.54 3.90
CA ASP A 86 -13.82 -19.77 4.02
C ASP A 86 -12.67 -19.49 5.00
N PRO A 87 -12.75 -19.97 6.24
CA PRO A 87 -11.72 -19.69 7.25
C PRO A 87 -10.37 -20.35 6.96
N SER A 88 -10.27 -21.20 5.95
CA SER A 88 -8.97 -21.71 5.48
C SER A 88 -8.18 -20.61 4.74
N LYS A 89 -8.87 -19.56 4.25
CA LYS A 89 -8.23 -18.49 3.47
C LYS A 89 -7.66 -17.43 4.38
N LEU A 90 -6.35 -17.22 4.29
CA LEU A 90 -5.73 -16.06 4.93
C LEU A 90 -6.04 -14.81 4.10
N LEU A 91 -6.56 -13.79 4.75
CA LEU A 91 -6.92 -12.52 4.12
C LEU A 91 -5.92 -11.44 4.55
N LEU A 92 -5.50 -10.64 3.59
CA LEU A 92 -4.65 -9.49 3.86
C LEU A 92 -5.50 -8.36 4.45
N ASP A 93 -4.94 -7.64 5.42
CA ASP A 93 -5.59 -6.44 5.97
C ASP A 93 -5.77 -5.41 4.84
N PRO A 94 -7.01 -4.95 4.57
CA PRO A 94 -7.22 -3.92 3.54
C PRO A 94 -6.55 -2.59 3.88
N TYR A 95 -6.19 -2.37 5.14
CA TYR A 95 -5.51 -1.15 5.58
C TYR A 95 -3.99 -1.35 5.72
N ALA A 96 -3.46 -2.50 5.30
CA ALA A 96 -2.02 -2.76 5.39
C ALA A 96 -1.22 -1.72 4.60
N THR A 97 -0.22 -1.13 5.24
CA THR A 97 0.70 -0.20 4.58
C THR A 97 1.94 -0.89 4.05
N GLU A 98 2.16 -2.15 4.44
CA GLU A 98 3.33 -2.92 4.03
C GLU A 98 2.97 -4.41 4.02
N ILE A 99 3.51 -5.16 3.05
CA ILE A 99 3.34 -6.61 2.96
C ILE A 99 4.71 -7.28 2.86
N ASP A 100 4.78 -8.52 3.33
CA ASP A 100 6.06 -9.24 3.45
C ASP A 100 6.61 -9.77 2.12
N ARG A 101 5.72 -10.05 1.17
CA ARG A 101 6.09 -10.66 -0.13
C ARG A 101 5.11 -10.30 -1.23
N PRO A 102 5.48 -10.40 -2.51
CA PRO A 102 4.53 -10.24 -3.60
C PRO A 102 3.47 -11.33 -3.60
N PHE A 103 2.27 -11.01 -4.06
CA PHE A 103 1.22 -11.99 -4.30
C PHE A 103 1.61 -12.91 -5.46
N ARG A 104 1.28 -14.19 -5.34
CA ARG A 104 1.43 -15.17 -6.42
C ARG A 104 0.16 -16.02 -6.52
N HIS A 105 -0.24 -16.31 -7.74
CA HIS A 105 -1.38 -17.19 -7.96
C HIS A 105 -1.02 -18.63 -7.58
N ASP A 106 -1.97 -19.28 -6.93
CA ASP A 106 -1.84 -20.69 -6.53
C ASP A 106 -3.24 -21.30 -6.56
N PRO A 107 -3.40 -22.55 -7.04
CA PRO A 107 -4.70 -23.22 -7.09
C PRO A 107 -5.43 -23.26 -5.74
N ALA A 108 -4.70 -23.39 -4.63
CA ALA A 108 -5.28 -23.40 -3.30
C ALA A 108 -6.07 -22.14 -2.95
N LEU A 109 -5.77 -21.01 -3.60
CA LEU A 109 -6.51 -19.76 -3.37
C LEU A 109 -7.97 -19.88 -3.80
N TYR A 110 -8.27 -20.78 -4.72
CA TYR A 110 -9.59 -20.91 -5.33
C TYR A 110 -10.34 -22.17 -4.86
N ALA A 111 -9.67 -23.07 -4.16
CA ALA A 111 -10.25 -24.33 -3.68
C ALA A 111 -10.78 -24.15 -2.25
N PHE A 112 -12.07 -24.38 -2.04
CA PHE A 112 -12.69 -24.28 -0.71
C PHE A 112 -12.02 -25.24 0.27
N GLY A 113 -11.72 -24.78 1.46
CA GLY A 113 -11.14 -25.59 2.53
C GLY A 113 -9.62 -25.74 2.48
N GLU A 114 -8.97 -25.29 1.40
CA GLU A 114 -7.50 -25.38 1.28
C GLU A 114 -6.84 -24.19 2.00
N ASP A 115 -5.90 -24.49 2.91
CA ASP A 115 -5.22 -23.44 3.69
C ASP A 115 -4.27 -22.62 2.81
N THR A 116 -4.40 -21.31 2.89
CA THR A 116 -3.54 -20.39 2.16
C THR A 116 -2.56 -19.61 3.06
N GLY A 117 -2.44 -20.01 4.32
CA GLY A 117 -1.55 -19.34 5.27
C GLY A 117 -0.09 -19.27 4.82
N GLY A 118 0.42 -20.34 4.19
CA GLY A 118 1.80 -20.37 3.68
C GLY A 118 2.00 -19.61 2.37
N ILE A 119 0.91 -19.31 1.65
CA ILE A 119 0.95 -18.77 0.29
C ILE A 119 0.72 -17.27 0.27
N MET A 120 -0.32 -16.81 0.97
CA MET A 120 -0.73 -15.40 0.97
C MET A 120 0.33 -14.49 1.58
N PRO A 121 0.56 -13.31 1.01
CA PRO A 121 1.37 -12.30 1.69
C PRO A 121 0.73 -11.90 3.02
N LYS A 122 1.56 -11.55 3.99
CA LYS A 122 1.13 -11.06 5.30
C LYS A 122 1.32 -9.57 5.38
N ALA A 123 0.41 -8.91 6.03
CA ALA A 123 0.60 -7.51 6.41
C ALA A 123 1.74 -7.43 7.43
N ILE A 124 2.53 -6.37 7.36
CA ILE A 124 3.58 -6.09 8.33
C ILE A 124 3.16 -4.89 9.17
N LEU A 125 3.18 -5.06 10.49
CA LEU A 125 2.95 -3.95 11.40
C LEU A 125 4.11 -2.97 11.28
N SER A 126 3.80 -1.78 10.80
CA SER A 126 4.80 -0.79 10.41
C SER A 126 4.70 0.45 11.30
N GLN A 127 5.85 1.06 11.61
CA GLN A 127 5.90 2.34 12.31
C GLN A 127 5.66 3.52 11.35
N TYR A 128 4.93 3.27 10.27
CA TYR A 128 4.64 4.32 9.30
C TYR A 128 3.93 5.49 9.96
N GLN A 129 4.56 6.66 9.84
CA GLN A 129 3.93 7.92 10.20
C GLN A 129 3.61 8.66 8.90
N PRO A 130 2.35 9.01 8.69
CA PRO A 130 2.01 9.77 7.50
C PRO A 130 2.76 11.11 7.50
N PRO A 131 3.22 11.56 6.34
CA PRO A 131 3.84 12.89 6.27
C PRO A 131 2.84 13.96 6.67
N LYS A 132 3.32 15.03 7.27
CA LYS A 132 2.47 16.18 7.59
C LYS A 132 1.84 16.72 6.32
N ARG A 133 0.55 16.96 6.36
CA ARG A 133 -0.16 17.55 5.24
C ARG A 133 0.39 18.95 4.97
N GLN A 134 0.65 19.23 3.71
CA GLN A 134 1.07 20.55 3.25
C GLN A 134 0.05 21.04 2.23
N ALA A 135 -0.06 22.35 2.12
CA ALA A 135 -0.92 22.94 1.08
C ALA A 135 -0.43 22.50 -0.31
N PRO A 136 -1.34 22.22 -1.23
CA PRO A 136 -0.93 21.89 -2.60
C PRO A 136 -0.10 23.02 -3.21
N LEU A 137 0.97 22.65 -3.87
CA LEU A 137 1.81 23.60 -4.60
C LEU A 137 1.35 23.79 -6.04
N PHE A 138 0.54 22.88 -6.54
CA PHE A 138 -0.02 22.95 -7.88
C PHE A 138 -1.09 24.05 -7.94
N ALA A 139 -1.03 24.84 -9.00
CA ALA A 139 -1.97 25.91 -9.27
C ALA A 139 -2.59 25.73 -10.65
N GLU A 140 -3.75 26.35 -10.86
CA GLU A 140 -4.43 26.35 -12.16
C GLU A 140 -3.47 26.85 -13.25
N GLY A 141 -3.46 26.16 -14.39
CA GLY A 141 -2.53 26.43 -15.50
C GLY A 141 -1.19 25.75 -15.38
N GLY A 142 -0.96 25.00 -14.30
CA GLY A 142 0.28 24.25 -14.12
C GLY A 142 0.35 22.99 -14.98
N LEU A 143 1.56 22.50 -15.20
CA LEU A 143 1.81 21.27 -15.98
C LEU A 143 1.85 20.04 -15.08
N ILE A 144 0.94 19.10 -15.33
CA ILE A 144 0.98 17.77 -14.72
C ILE A 144 1.68 16.80 -15.69
N TYR A 145 2.68 16.10 -15.19
CA TYR A 145 3.45 15.13 -15.97
C TYR A 145 3.22 13.74 -15.43
N GLU A 146 2.49 12.91 -16.18
CA GLU A 146 2.27 11.51 -15.81
C GLU A 146 3.50 10.68 -16.20
N LEU A 147 3.97 9.82 -15.31
CA LEU A 147 5.13 8.97 -15.59
C LEU A 147 5.03 7.57 -14.96
N ALA A 148 5.60 6.60 -15.69
CA ALA A 148 5.83 5.25 -15.18
C ALA A 148 7.20 5.21 -14.50
N VAL A 149 7.22 4.97 -13.21
CA VAL A 149 8.43 5.03 -12.38
C VAL A 149 9.58 4.21 -12.96
N LYS A 150 9.29 2.97 -13.40
CA LYS A 150 10.32 2.06 -13.89
C LYS A 150 10.99 2.61 -15.15
N SER A 151 10.21 2.87 -16.19
CA SER A 151 10.75 3.29 -17.49
C SER A 151 11.40 4.66 -17.45
N PHE A 152 10.92 5.54 -16.60
CA PHE A 152 11.38 6.93 -16.54
C PHE A 152 12.86 7.06 -16.18
N SER A 153 13.39 6.19 -15.32
CA SER A 153 14.77 6.33 -14.84
C SER A 153 15.67 5.13 -15.14
N THR A 154 15.16 4.05 -15.76
CA THR A 154 15.92 2.80 -15.98
C THR A 154 17.21 3.05 -16.75
N LEU A 155 17.18 3.89 -17.78
CA LEU A 155 18.34 4.15 -18.65
C LEU A 155 19.01 5.48 -18.35
N HIS A 156 18.66 6.18 -17.27
CA HIS A 156 19.20 7.50 -16.98
C HIS A 156 20.67 7.42 -16.57
N PRO A 157 21.59 8.06 -17.32
CA PRO A 157 23.03 7.87 -17.10
C PRO A 157 23.53 8.38 -15.75
N GLU A 158 22.92 9.44 -15.22
CA GLU A 158 23.36 10.08 -13.97
C GLU A 158 22.74 9.45 -12.73
N VAL A 159 21.72 8.60 -12.87
CA VAL A 159 21.09 7.93 -11.73
C VAL A 159 21.87 6.67 -11.40
N PRO A 160 22.28 6.46 -10.13
CA PRO A 160 22.99 5.23 -9.74
C PRO A 160 22.18 3.96 -10.09
N GLU A 161 22.84 2.96 -10.63
CA GLU A 161 22.20 1.74 -11.15
C GLU A 161 21.30 1.05 -10.10
N ASN A 162 21.75 1.03 -8.86
CA ASN A 162 21.02 0.34 -7.78
C ASN A 162 19.69 0.99 -7.41
N ILE A 163 19.39 2.21 -7.92
CA ILE A 163 18.10 2.86 -7.69
C ILE A 163 17.33 3.13 -8.99
N ARG A 164 17.93 2.86 -10.15
CA ARG A 164 17.22 3.04 -11.44
C ARG A 164 15.93 2.23 -11.45
N GLY A 165 14.89 2.78 -12.05
CA GLY A 165 13.59 2.13 -12.16
C GLY A 165 12.81 2.04 -10.84
N THR A 166 13.26 2.72 -9.79
CA THR A 166 12.58 2.71 -8.49
C THR A 166 12.05 4.09 -8.12
N VAL A 167 11.13 4.14 -7.15
CA VAL A 167 10.63 5.42 -6.62
C VAL A 167 11.78 6.28 -6.04
N ALA A 168 12.82 5.63 -5.50
CA ALA A 168 13.98 6.36 -4.96
C ALA A 168 14.71 7.18 -6.04
N ALA A 169 14.70 6.70 -7.29
CA ALA A 169 15.31 7.44 -8.40
C ALA A 169 14.65 8.79 -8.63
N LEU A 170 13.34 8.92 -8.38
CA LEU A 170 12.62 10.17 -8.59
C LEU A 170 13.10 11.28 -7.65
N ALA A 171 13.74 10.93 -6.54
CA ALA A 171 14.34 11.91 -5.62
C ALA A 171 15.77 12.29 -6.01
N HIS A 172 16.32 11.71 -7.07
CA HIS A 172 17.68 12.02 -7.53
C HIS A 172 17.74 13.43 -8.11
N PRO A 173 18.79 14.22 -7.80
CA PRO A 173 18.88 15.60 -8.27
C PRO A 173 18.77 15.76 -9.79
N ALA A 174 19.34 14.85 -10.59
CA ALA A 174 19.27 14.92 -12.05
C ALA A 174 17.81 14.78 -12.56
N ILE A 175 17.02 13.89 -11.94
CA ILE A 175 15.60 13.71 -12.27
C ILE A 175 14.83 14.99 -11.93
N ILE A 176 15.06 15.52 -10.73
CA ILE A 176 14.38 16.75 -10.28
C ILE A 176 14.77 17.93 -11.21
N ALA A 177 16.05 18.04 -11.57
CA ALA A 177 16.51 19.09 -12.49
C ALA A 177 15.83 18.98 -13.86
N HIS A 178 15.72 17.75 -14.39
CA HIS A 178 15.03 17.51 -15.66
C HIS A 178 13.56 17.95 -15.60
N LEU A 179 12.83 17.52 -14.58
CA LEU A 179 11.41 17.89 -14.42
C LEU A 179 11.23 19.41 -14.29
N LYS A 180 12.12 20.06 -13.54
CA LYS A 180 12.10 21.54 -13.42
C LYS A 180 12.41 22.22 -14.76
N LYS A 181 13.37 21.69 -15.52
CA LYS A 181 13.77 22.26 -16.81
C LYS A 181 12.60 22.26 -17.81
N ILE A 182 11.77 21.22 -17.80
CA ILE A 182 10.60 21.16 -18.69
C ILE A 182 9.35 21.81 -18.08
N GLY A 183 9.47 22.42 -16.91
CA GLY A 183 8.40 23.23 -16.32
C GLY A 183 7.30 22.45 -15.61
N VAL A 184 7.59 21.24 -15.15
CA VAL A 184 6.59 20.39 -14.45
C VAL A 184 6.29 20.96 -13.07
N ASP A 185 5.00 21.16 -12.78
CA ASP A 185 4.51 21.60 -11.47
C ASP A 185 4.11 20.43 -10.59
N ALA A 186 3.57 19.38 -11.19
CA ALA A 186 3.15 18.19 -10.46
C ALA A 186 3.45 16.92 -11.26
N VAL A 187 3.83 15.85 -10.56
CA VAL A 187 4.05 14.54 -11.17
C VAL A 187 2.92 13.62 -10.76
N GLU A 188 2.26 13.02 -11.75
CA GLU A 188 1.29 11.96 -11.53
C GLU A 188 1.98 10.61 -11.73
N LEU A 189 2.11 9.83 -10.66
CA LEU A 189 2.77 8.54 -10.75
C LEU A 189 1.80 7.46 -11.18
N MET A 190 2.11 6.73 -12.24
CA MET A 190 1.44 5.46 -12.49
C MET A 190 1.56 4.57 -11.24
N PRO A 191 0.63 3.61 -11.03
CA PRO A 191 0.54 2.91 -9.74
C PRO A 191 1.86 2.37 -9.23
N ILE A 192 2.16 2.66 -7.96
CA ILE A 192 3.39 2.25 -7.27
C ILE A 192 3.12 1.35 -6.05
N THR A 193 1.84 1.05 -5.80
CA THR A 193 1.45 0.14 -4.72
C THR A 193 1.66 -1.31 -5.16
N ALA A 194 1.63 -2.24 -4.21
CA ALA A 194 1.65 -3.67 -4.52
C ALA A 194 0.42 -4.03 -5.36
N TRP A 195 0.62 -4.88 -6.35
CA TRP A 195 -0.45 -5.28 -7.27
C TRP A 195 -0.49 -6.79 -7.44
N ILE A 196 -1.56 -7.27 -8.04
CA ILE A 196 -1.75 -8.66 -8.43
C ILE A 196 -1.72 -8.71 -9.95
N ASP A 197 -0.82 -9.50 -10.51
CA ASP A 197 -0.81 -9.74 -11.96
C ASP A 197 -2.06 -10.55 -12.34
N GLU A 198 -2.57 -10.34 -13.55
CA GLU A 198 -3.65 -11.16 -14.08
C GLU A 198 -3.16 -12.62 -14.23
N ARG A 199 -4.06 -13.56 -13.91
CA ARG A 199 -3.73 -14.98 -13.79
C ARG A 199 -3.02 -15.58 -15.02
N HIS A 200 -3.30 -15.01 -16.21
CA HIS A 200 -2.72 -15.52 -17.45
C HIS A 200 -1.33 -14.96 -17.78
N LEU A 201 -0.89 -13.88 -17.09
CA LEU A 201 0.38 -13.22 -17.43
C LEU A 201 1.61 -13.98 -16.93
N PRO A 202 1.70 -14.43 -15.66
CA PRO A 202 2.91 -15.08 -15.17
C PRO A 202 3.31 -16.33 -15.97
N PRO A 203 2.40 -17.22 -16.43
CA PRO A 203 2.78 -18.36 -17.26
C PRO A 203 3.43 -17.96 -18.59
N LEU A 204 3.17 -16.73 -19.05
CA LEU A 204 3.74 -16.19 -20.30
C LEU A 204 5.05 -15.41 -20.04
N GLY A 205 5.53 -15.37 -18.80
CA GLY A 205 6.69 -14.56 -18.43
C GLY A 205 6.40 -13.05 -18.43
N LEU A 206 5.12 -12.67 -18.38
CA LEU A 206 4.69 -11.28 -18.42
C LEU A 206 4.19 -10.80 -17.05
N SER A 207 4.14 -9.49 -16.89
CA SER A 207 3.58 -8.85 -15.70
C SER A 207 2.73 -7.66 -16.10
N ASN A 208 1.81 -7.26 -15.23
CA ASN A 208 0.95 -6.09 -15.46
C ASN A 208 1.79 -4.82 -15.33
N ALA A 209 2.06 -4.19 -16.47
CA ALA A 209 2.87 -2.97 -16.52
C ALA A 209 2.16 -1.75 -15.88
N TRP A 210 0.83 -1.79 -15.79
CA TRP A 210 0.03 -0.64 -15.34
C TRP A 210 -0.33 -0.71 -13.86
N GLY A 211 -0.22 -1.95 -13.25
CA GLY A 211 -0.65 -2.16 -11.86
C GLY A 211 -2.13 -1.80 -11.61
N UNK A 212 -2.75 -1.76 -12.53
CA UNK A 212 -4.10 -1.30 -12.43
C UNK A 212 -5.12 -2.31 -12.04
N UNK A 213 -4.85 -3.38 -12.28
CA UNK A 213 -5.82 -4.35 -11.97
C UNK A 213 -5.84 -4.65 -10.49
N UNK A 214 -5.93 -5.41 -9.98
CA UNK A 214 -5.99 -5.79 -8.67
C UNK A 214 -4.96 -5.18 -7.78
N ARG A 215 -5.18 -4.20 -7.35
CA ARG A 215 -4.31 -3.53 -6.37
C ARG A 215 -4.52 -4.12 -4.97
N LEU A 216 -3.43 -4.40 -4.30
CA LEU A 216 -3.47 -4.68 -2.84
C LEU A 216 -3.49 -3.29 -2.17
N HIS A 217 -4.65 -2.81 -1.80
CA HIS A 217 -4.92 -1.44 -1.37
C HIS A 217 -3.85 -0.85 -0.45
N GLY A 218 -3.12 0.11 -0.95
CA GLY A 218 -2.13 0.86 -0.19
C GLY A 218 -0.91 0.08 0.28
N ALA A 219 -0.95 -1.24 0.22
CA ALA A 219 0.16 -2.05 0.71
C ALA A 219 1.36 -1.98 -0.23
N ARG A 220 2.51 -1.84 0.34
CA ARG A 220 3.78 -1.96 -0.38
C ARG A 220 4.32 -3.36 -0.15
N SER A 221 4.79 -4.01 -1.20
CA SER A 221 5.56 -5.23 -0.98
C SER A 221 6.81 -4.84 -0.20
N ALA A 222 7.04 -5.52 0.90
CA ALA A 222 8.27 -5.31 1.65
C ALA A 222 9.41 -5.83 0.81
N PRO A 223 10.17 -4.97 0.23
CA PRO A 223 11.34 -5.49 -0.29
C PRO A 223 12.41 -4.74 0.28
N LEU A 224 13.44 -5.21 0.27
CA LEU A 224 14.71 -4.50 0.41
C LEU A 224 14.60 -3.21 1.24
N PRO A 225 15.30 -3.13 2.37
CA PRO A 225 15.23 -1.98 3.31
C PRO A 225 15.38 -0.60 2.67
N ARG A 226 15.88 -0.54 1.43
CA ARG A 226 16.15 0.69 0.69
C ARG A 226 14.90 1.39 0.11
N ARG A 227 13.76 0.68 -0.05
CA ARG A 227 12.56 1.30 -0.64
C ARG A 227 11.76 2.16 0.34
N ARG A 228 11.80 1.84 1.64
CA ARG A 228 11.15 2.66 2.68
C ARG A 228 11.68 4.10 2.71
N ALA A 229 13.01 4.22 2.68
CA ALA A 229 13.66 5.53 2.73
C ALA A 229 13.36 6.39 1.50
N GLY A 230 13.13 5.74 0.35
CA GLY A 230 12.89 6.45 -0.90
C GLY A 230 11.57 7.22 -0.94
N ILE A 231 10.48 6.59 -0.50
CA ILE A 231 9.15 7.23 -0.60
C ILE A 231 9.00 8.36 0.43
N THR A 232 9.53 8.15 1.65
CA THR A 232 9.50 9.18 2.68
C THR A 232 10.37 10.37 2.27
N ARG A 233 11.54 10.11 1.71
CA ARG A 233 12.44 11.17 1.23
C ARG A 233 11.88 11.90 0.01
N TYR A 234 11.16 11.21 -0.87
CA TYR A 234 10.53 11.85 -2.02
C TYR A 234 9.44 12.83 -1.57
N GLY A 235 8.58 12.41 -0.65
CA GLY A 235 7.57 13.31 -0.06
C GLY A 235 8.19 14.52 0.61
N SER A 236 9.26 14.33 1.40
CA SER A 236 9.92 15.44 2.10
C SER A 236 10.77 16.31 1.18
N ARG A 237 11.42 15.73 0.15
CA ARG A 237 12.24 16.51 -0.78
C ARG A 237 11.42 17.21 -1.85
N ALA A 238 10.35 16.61 -2.33
CA ALA A 238 9.42 17.29 -3.24
C ALA A 238 8.75 18.47 -2.52
N ALA A 239 8.50 18.33 -1.23
CA ALA A 239 7.98 19.42 -0.41
C ALA A 239 9.06 20.49 -0.10
N CYS A 240 10.34 20.11 -0.08
CA CYS A 240 11.43 21.03 0.25
C CYS A 240 11.99 21.75 -0.98
N GLY A 241 11.68 21.26 -2.18
CA GLY A 241 12.01 21.98 -3.42
C GLY A 241 11.00 23.09 -3.63
N ARG A 242 11.05 24.12 -2.78
CA ARG A 242 10.21 25.31 -2.99
C ARG A 242 10.53 25.91 -4.35
N TYR A 243 9.60 25.74 -5.26
CA TYR A 243 9.63 26.45 -6.52
C TYR A 243 9.27 27.91 -6.22
N ARG A 244 10.26 28.77 -6.01
CA ARG A 244 9.99 30.20 -6.08
C ARG A 244 9.76 30.52 -7.56
N ARG A 245 8.52 30.75 -7.93
CA ARG A 245 8.23 31.45 -9.16
C ARG A 245 8.97 32.80 -9.09
N HIS A 246 9.92 32.99 -9.93
CA HIS A 246 10.29 34.36 -10.28
C HIS A 246 9.07 34.94 -11.00
N SER A 247 8.39 35.82 -10.33
CA SER A 247 7.36 36.63 -10.95
C SER A 247 8.00 37.36 -12.15
N ARG A 248 7.70 36.87 -13.35
CA ARG A 248 7.88 37.73 -14.52
C ARG A 248 6.75 38.76 -14.47
N SER A 249 7.06 39.90 -13.89
CA SER A 249 6.28 41.12 -14.10
C SER A 249 6.26 41.43 -15.58
N GLY A 250 5.08 41.41 -16.17
CA GLY A 250 4.87 41.95 -17.49
C GLY A 250 4.26 41.02 -18.53
N LEU A 251 3.00 40.73 -18.36
CA LEU A 251 2.13 40.45 -19.51
C LEU A 251 0.86 41.22 -19.30
N GLN A 252 0.68 42.27 -20.07
CA GLN A 252 -0.56 43.01 -20.13
C GLN A 252 -1.65 42.14 -20.79
N PRO A 253 -2.88 42.20 -20.32
CA PRO A 253 -3.95 41.46 -20.98
C PRO A 253 -4.28 42.06 -22.34
N TYR A 254 -4.37 41.23 -23.35
CA TYR A 254 -4.96 41.62 -24.62
C TYR A 254 -6.45 41.88 -24.43
N ARG A 255 -6.92 43.03 -24.96
CA ARG A 255 -8.33 43.37 -25.08
C ARG A 255 -9.02 42.46 -26.10
#